data_092184e124c589671e7a8e558c30b7b5
#
_entry.id   092184e124c589671e7a8e558c30b7b5
#
_cell.length_a   1.000
_cell.length_b   1.000
_cell.length_c   1.000
_cell.angle_alpha   90.00
_cell.angle_beta   90.00
_cell.angle_gamma   90.00
#
_symmetry.space_group_name_H-M   'P 1'
#
loop_
_entity.id
_entity.type
_entity.pdbx_description
1 polymer ?
#
loop_
_entity_poly.entity_id
_entity_poly.type
_entity_poly.pdbx_seq_one_letter_code
_entity_poly.pdbx_strand_id
1 'polypeptide(L)'
;MSSSKNTTPKVVYWHQELPPVDGEMMQEHVIEAMSDRVSGAIERHGELWHRCYAALMDHTRRRLEQEVRRLGGHYAHVMDEHIDSQRDDATGESWLHGRFSYMLYRRT
;
A
#
# COMPACT_ATOMS: atom_id res chain seq x y z
N MET A 1 13.58 -29.06 -5.41
CA MET A 1 13.25 -28.46 -5.60
C MET A 1 13.03 -27.44 -5.85
N SER A 2 13.14 -27.06 -5.92
CA SER A 2 13.13 -25.90 -6.22
C SER A 2 11.95 -25.17 -6.43
N SER A 3 11.25 -24.99 -5.50
CA SER A 3 10.04 -24.23 -5.51
C SER A 3 10.26 -22.75 -5.69
N SER A 4 11.46 -22.30 -5.46
CA SER A 4 11.76 -20.88 -5.57
C SER A 4 11.61 -20.34 -6.99
N LYS A 5 11.60 -21.18 -7.96
CA LYS A 5 11.52 -20.75 -9.35
C LYS A 5 10.24 -20.01 -9.69
N ASN A 6 9.19 -20.18 -8.90
CA ASN A 6 7.94 -19.52 -9.14
C ASN A 6 7.78 -18.27 -8.32
N THR A 7 8.82 -17.84 -7.62
CA THR A 7 8.75 -16.66 -6.78
C THR A 7 8.72 -15.42 -7.64
N THR A 8 7.64 -14.66 -7.53
CA THR A 8 7.56 -13.36 -8.15
C THR A 8 8.50 -12.41 -7.41
N PRO A 9 9.33 -11.64 -8.12
CA PRO A 9 10.18 -10.67 -7.45
C PRO A 9 9.34 -9.73 -6.61
N LYS A 10 9.82 -9.42 -5.44
CA LYS A 10 9.14 -8.48 -4.57
C LYS A 10 9.23 -7.09 -5.16
N VAL A 11 8.10 -6.42 -5.26
CA VAL A 11 8.01 -5.11 -5.90
C VAL A 11 7.85 -4.01 -4.86
N VAL A 12 7.17 -4.28 -3.76
CA VAL A 12 6.87 -3.28 -2.75
C VAL A 12 7.60 -3.62 -1.46
N TYR A 13 8.37 -2.65 -0.96
CA TYR A 13 9.10 -2.75 0.30
C TYR A 13 8.54 -1.71 1.25
N TRP A 14 8.26 -2.10 2.48
CA TRP A 14 7.61 -1.24 3.47
C TRP A 14 8.62 -0.79 4.52
N HIS A 15 8.69 0.51 4.75
CA HIS A 15 9.42 1.12 5.87
C HIS A 15 10.80 0.51 6.14
N GLN A 16 10.84 -0.45 7.08
CA GLN A 16 12.10 -1.03 7.56
C GLN A 16 12.64 -2.14 6.67
N GLU A 17 11.88 -2.58 5.69
CA GLU A 17 12.40 -3.54 4.73
C GLU A 17 13.43 -2.84 3.84
N LEU A 18 14.48 -3.56 3.51
CA LEU A 18 15.54 -2.97 2.69
C LEU A 18 15.35 -3.38 1.23
N PRO A 19 15.21 -2.42 0.32
CA PRO A 19 15.19 -2.75 -1.10
C PRO A 19 16.56 -3.23 -1.56
N PRO A 20 16.63 -3.92 -2.73
CA PRO A 20 17.92 -4.38 -3.25
C PRO A 20 18.90 -3.24 -3.45
N VAL A 21 20.17 -3.52 -3.17
CA VAL A 21 21.22 -2.51 -3.27
C VAL A 21 21.58 -2.15 -4.70
N ASP A 22 21.14 -2.95 -5.66
CA ASP A 22 21.38 -2.69 -7.08
C ASP A 22 20.38 -1.72 -7.68
N GLY A 23 19.52 -1.15 -6.86
CA GLY A 23 18.51 -0.23 -7.32
C GLY A 23 19.02 1.21 -7.42
N GLU A 24 18.57 1.88 -8.46
CA GLU A 24 18.80 3.29 -8.65
C GLU A 24 17.54 4.05 -8.26
N MET A 25 17.68 5.02 -7.36
CA MET A 25 16.55 5.86 -6.98
C MET A 25 16.13 6.74 -8.14
N MET A 26 14.86 6.73 -8.46
CA MET A 26 14.31 7.54 -9.53
C MET A 26 13.66 8.80 -8.98
N GLN A 27 12.51 8.66 -8.36
CA GLN A 27 11.74 9.81 -7.91
C GLN A 27 10.80 9.39 -6.80
N GLU A 28 10.52 10.33 -5.91
CA GLU A 28 9.53 10.12 -4.85
C GLU A 28 8.15 10.44 -5.38
N HIS A 29 7.18 9.64 -4.99
CA HIS A 29 5.78 9.78 -5.38
C HIS A 29 4.87 9.58 -4.18
N VAL A 30 3.62 9.99 -4.34
CA VAL A 30 2.58 9.79 -3.33
C VAL A 30 1.39 9.14 -3.99
N ILE A 31 0.80 8.15 -3.33
CA ILE A 31 -0.48 7.59 -3.75
C ILE A 31 -1.46 7.60 -2.58
N GLU A 32 -2.74 7.51 -2.91
CA GLU A 32 -3.81 7.35 -1.93
C GLU A 32 -4.57 6.08 -2.27
N ALA A 33 -5.02 5.40 -1.23
CA ALA A 33 -5.80 4.18 -1.37
C ALA A 33 -6.84 4.12 -0.26
N MET A 34 -7.87 3.32 -0.46
CA MET A 34 -8.94 3.16 0.52
C MET A 34 -9.23 1.68 0.71
N SER A 35 -9.65 1.33 1.92
CA SER A 35 -10.18 0.00 2.17
C SER A 35 -11.59 -0.09 1.60
N ASP A 36 -12.15 -1.30 1.61
CA ASP A 36 -13.56 -1.47 1.35
C ASP A 36 -14.36 -0.76 2.42
N ARG A 37 -15.55 -0.31 2.05
CA ARG A 37 -16.46 0.32 3.00
C ARG A 37 -17.19 -0.74 3.80
N VAL A 38 -17.40 -0.45 5.08
CA VAL A 38 -18.17 -1.32 5.94
C VAL A 38 -19.37 -0.54 6.48
N SER A 39 -20.54 -1.18 6.49
CA SER A 39 -21.76 -0.57 6.96
C SER A 39 -22.04 -0.97 8.40
N GLY A 40 -22.90 -0.20 9.06
CA GLY A 40 -23.27 -0.45 10.43
C GLY A 40 -22.52 0.41 11.42
N ALA A 41 -22.97 0.40 12.65
CA ALA A 41 -22.39 1.23 13.69
C ALA A 41 -21.09 0.60 14.17
N ILE A 42 -19.98 1.20 13.78
CA ILE A 42 -18.68 0.85 14.35
C ILE A 42 -18.34 1.93 15.34
N GLU A 43 -18.52 1.62 16.61
CA GLU A 43 -18.35 2.60 17.68
C GLU A 43 -16.90 2.76 18.09
N ARG A 44 -16.07 1.76 17.82
CA ARG A 44 -14.67 1.77 18.23
C ARG A 44 -13.77 1.91 17.04
N HIS A 45 -12.89 2.88 17.11
CA HIS A 45 -11.90 3.13 16.06
C HIS A 45 -11.04 1.89 15.79
N GLY A 46 -10.63 1.20 16.85
CA GLY A 46 -9.81 -0.01 16.71
C GLY A 46 -10.52 -1.15 15.97
N GLU A 47 -11.85 -1.21 16.09
CA GLU A 47 -12.61 -2.23 15.38
C GLU A 47 -12.59 -1.98 13.86
N LEU A 48 -12.73 -0.73 13.45
CA LEU A 48 -12.64 -0.37 12.04
C LEU A 48 -11.25 -0.74 11.49
N TRP A 49 -10.20 -0.42 12.23
CA TRP A 49 -8.85 -0.78 11.83
C TRP A 49 -8.69 -2.28 11.69
N HIS A 50 -9.17 -3.02 12.68
CA HIS A 50 -9.06 -4.47 12.65
C HIS A 50 -9.74 -5.06 11.41
N ARG A 51 -10.89 -4.52 11.03
CA ARG A 51 -11.66 -5.04 9.90
C ARG A 51 -11.11 -4.61 8.55
N CYS A 52 -10.57 -3.41 8.46
CA CYS A 52 -10.26 -2.77 7.17
C CYS A 52 -8.78 -2.67 6.84
N TYR A 53 -7.90 -2.82 7.83
CA TYR A 53 -6.48 -2.57 7.61
C TYR A 53 -5.87 -3.50 6.56
N ALA A 54 -6.16 -4.79 6.64
CA ALA A 54 -5.61 -5.76 5.69
C ALA A 54 -6.07 -5.46 4.27
N ALA A 55 -7.33 -5.07 4.10
CA ALA A 55 -7.86 -4.72 2.78
C ALA A 55 -7.19 -3.45 2.26
N LEU A 56 -7.02 -2.45 3.12
CA LEU A 56 -6.32 -1.22 2.73
C LEU A 56 -4.91 -1.52 2.23
N MET A 57 -4.16 -2.32 3.00
CA MET A 57 -2.78 -2.63 2.65
C MET A 57 -2.70 -3.46 1.37
N ASP A 58 -3.64 -4.37 1.16
CA ASP A 58 -3.67 -5.15 -0.07
C ASP A 58 -3.97 -4.27 -1.29
N HIS A 59 -4.94 -3.38 -1.18
CA HIS A 59 -5.26 -2.43 -2.25
C HIS A 59 -4.06 -1.52 -2.55
N THR A 60 -3.39 -1.06 -1.51
CA THR A 60 -2.22 -0.20 -1.65
C THR A 60 -1.09 -0.92 -2.37
N ARG A 61 -0.82 -2.17 -1.98
CA ARG A 61 0.23 -2.97 -2.61
C ARG A 61 -0.04 -3.14 -4.10
N ARG A 62 -1.27 -3.50 -4.45
CA ARG A 62 -1.64 -3.67 -5.86
C ARG A 62 -1.49 -2.38 -6.64
N ARG A 63 -1.89 -1.28 -6.05
CA ARG A 63 -1.77 0.03 -6.68
C ARG A 63 -0.31 0.41 -6.89
N LEU A 64 0.54 0.15 -5.90
CA LEU A 64 1.96 0.42 -6.02
C LEU A 64 2.60 -0.44 -7.10
N GLU A 65 2.22 -1.71 -7.21
CA GLU A 65 2.73 -2.57 -8.27
C GLU A 65 2.37 -2.03 -9.66
N GLN A 66 1.16 -1.53 -9.80
CA GLN A 66 0.72 -0.91 -11.06
C GLN A 66 1.51 0.36 -11.36
N GLU A 67 1.70 1.22 -10.36
CA GLU A 67 2.44 2.48 -10.53
C GLU A 67 3.90 2.25 -10.85
N VAL A 68 4.53 1.27 -10.23
CA VAL A 68 5.91 0.91 -10.53
C VAL A 68 6.06 0.58 -12.01
N ARG A 69 5.14 -0.24 -12.54
CA ARG A 69 5.17 -0.60 -13.97
C ARG A 69 4.88 0.60 -14.86
N ARG A 70 3.89 1.40 -14.50
CA ARG A 70 3.49 2.56 -15.29
C ARG A 70 4.63 3.57 -15.41
N LEU A 71 5.39 3.73 -14.33
CA LEU A 71 6.46 4.73 -14.27
C LEU A 71 7.82 4.19 -14.76
N GLY A 72 7.87 2.94 -15.20
CA GLY A 72 9.09 2.36 -15.73
C GLY A 72 10.10 1.93 -14.68
N GLY A 73 9.65 1.77 -13.44
CA GLY A 73 10.51 1.29 -12.37
C GLY A 73 10.43 -0.21 -12.19
N HIS A 74 11.13 -0.70 -11.19
CA HIS A 74 11.14 -2.13 -10.86
C HIS A 74 10.61 -2.40 -9.45
N TYR A 75 10.81 -1.46 -8.53
CA TYR A 75 10.27 -1.61 -7.18
C TYR A 75 10.09 -0.27 -6.51
N ALA A 76 9.31 -0.28 -5.44
CA ALA A 76 8.99 0.89 -4.65
C ALA A 76 9.32 0.63 -3.18
N HIS A 77 9.82 1.65 -2.50
CA HIS A 77 10.04 1.59 -1.07
C HIS A 77 9.15 2.62 -0.40
N VAL A 78 8.16 2.15 0.35
CA VAL A 78 7.25 3.03 1.08
C VAL A 78 7.97 3.56 2.30
N MET A 79 8.13 4.87 2.37
CA MET A 79 8.88 5.52 3.43
C MET A 79 7.99 6.15 4.48
N ASP A 80 6.78 6.51 4.12
CA ASP A 80 5.87 7.18 5.03
C ASP A 80 4.43 6.81 4.69
N GLU A 81 3.61 6.74 5.72
CA GLU A 81 2.19 6.46 5.55
C GLU A 81 1.38 7.25 6.56
N HIS A 82 0.18 7.65 6.12
CA HIS A 82 -0.77 8.33 6.97
C HIS A 82 -2.13 7.71 6.72
N ILE A 83 -2.72 7.12 7.74
CA ILE A 83 -3.98 6.37 7.61
C ILE A 83 -5.01 6.97 8.54
N ASP A 84 -6.17 7.33 7.98
CA ASP A 84 -7.28 7.89 8.71
C ASP A 84 -8.53 7.05 8.55
N SER A 85 -9.42 7.13 9.53
CA SER A 85 -10.76 6.61 9.36
C SER A 85 -11.64 7.69 8.72
N GLN A 86 -12.52 7.26 7.82
CA GLN A 86 -13.46 8.13 7.15
C GLN A 86 -14.88 7.58 7.34
N ARG A 87 -15.85 8.44 7.28
CA ARG A 87 -17.25 8.04 7.45
C ARG A 87 -18.14 8.87 6.54
N ASP A 88 -19.11 8.21 5.93
CA ASP A 88 -20.17 8.86 5.18
C ASP A 88 -21.42 8.89 6.05
N ASP A 89 -21.81 10.05 6.53
CA ASP A 89 -22.95 10.18 7.42
C ASP A 89 -24.28 9.87 6.73
N ALA A 90 -24.34 10.02 5.43
CA ALA A 90 -25.57 9.75 4.67
C ALA A 90 -25.86 8.26 4.60
N THR A 91 -24.81 7.42 4.47
CA THR A 91 -24.98 5.98 4.34
C THR A 91 -24.65 5.22 5.61
N GLY A 92 -23.95 5.86 6.54
CA GLY A 92 -23.44 5.20 7.74
C GLY A 92 -22.26 4.29 7.49
N GLU A 93 -21.68 4.36 6.30
CA GLU A 93 -20.53 3.55 5.96
C GLU A 93 -19.23 4.18 6.46
N SER A 94 -18.28 3.34 6.83
CA SER A 94 -16.95 3.77 7.26
C SER A 94 -15.88 2.98 6.51
N TRP A 95 -14.70 3.58 6.40
CA TRP A 95 -13.56 2.93 5.73
C TRP A 95 -12.27 3.56 6.22
N LEU A 96 -11.15 2.92 5.87
CA LEU A 96 -9.83 3.49 6.09
C LEU A 96 -9.33 4.13 4.80
N HIS A 97 -8.73 5.28 4.92
CA HIS A 97 -8.10 6.01 3.83
C HIS A 97 -6.62 6.15 4.16
N GLY A 98 -5.76 5.80 3.22
CA GLY A 98 -4.31 5.89 3.43
C GLY A 98 -3.64 6.72 2.37
N ARG A 99 -2.62 7.47 2.79
CA ARG A 99 -1.75 8.23 1.92
C ARG A 99 -0.34 7.72 2.13
N PHE A 100 0.33 7.36 1.05
CA PHE A 100 1.61 6.67 1.12
C PHE A 100 2.64 7.39 0.26
N SER A 101 3.79 7.70 0.86
CA SER A 101 4.93 8.28 0.13
C SER A 101 5.91 7.15 -0.15
N TYR A 102 6.37 7.05 -1.37
CA TYR A 102 7.30 5.99 -1.73
C TYR A 102 8.37 6.49 -2.69
N MET A 103 9.53 5.86 -2.60
CA MET A 103 10.62 6.09 -3.55
C MET A 103 10.55 5.01 -4.63
N LEU A 104 10.56 5.43 -5.87
CA LEU A 104 10.59 4.52 -7.02
C LEU A 104 12.04 4.17 -7.34
N TYR A 105 12.29 2.90 -7.61
CA TYR A 105 13.62 2.40 -7.94
C TYR A 105 13.60 1.68 -9.27
N ARG A 106 14.69 1.79 -9.99
CA ARG A 106 14.91 1.03 -11.21
C ARG A 106 16.15 0.17 -11.01
N ARG A 107 16.06 -1.08 -11.47
CA ARG A 107 17.21 -1.99 -11.39
C ARG A 107 18.26 -1.55 -12.41
N THR A 108 19.49 -1.52 -11.97
CA THR A 108 20.61 -1.10 -12.83
C THR A 108 21.18 -2.25 -13.62
#